data_9f7f3ee5b5d2b0b0ac7f3f6c35a0e369
#
_entry.id   9f7f3ee5b5d2b0b0ac7f3f6c35a0e369
#
_cell.length_a   1.000
_cell.length_b   1.000
_cell.length_c   1.000
_cell.angle_alpha   90.00
_cell.angle_beta   90.00
_cell.angle_gamma   90.00
#
_symmetry.space_group_name_H-M   'P 1'
#
loop_
_entity.id
_entity.type
_entity.pdbx_description
1 polymer ?
#
loop_
_entity_poly.entity_id
_entity_poly.type
_entity_poly.pdbx_seq_one_letter_code
_entity_poly.pdbx_strand_id
1 'polypeptide(L)'
;KGDPEKFAGGKIVNDNNLAIMFGELKGGIDPAGADEHWKTGNSALVRIRKAFEDYQVKTSFIAAAIEKKMATEIYNQLSEGILSNAANLTVDKQLTAYCDWLIKL
;
A
#
# COMPACT_ATOMS: atom_id res chain seq x y z
N LYS A 1 -7.50 -7.76 10.05
CA LYS A 1 -7.46 -9.07 10.70
C LYS A 1 -7.40 -8.90 12.19
N GLY A 2 -8.21 -9.63 12.90
CA GLY A 2 -8.28 -9.57 14.35
C GLY A 2 -9.61 -9.06 14.83
N ASP A 3 -9.65 -8.71 16.09
CA ASP A 3 -10.87 -8.27 16.77
C ASP A 3 -11.21 -6.83 16.40
N PRO A 4 -12.40 -6.56 15.83
CA PRO A 4 -12.79 -5.18 15.49
C PRO A 4 -12.76 -4.21 16.66
N GLU A 5 -12.99 -4.68 17.88
CA GLU A 5 -12.96 -3.82 19.06
C GLU A 5 -11.57 -3.22 19.32
N LYS A 6 -10.52 -3.92 18.91
CA LYS A 6 -9.14 -3.44 19.05
C LYS A 6 -8.83 -2.24 18.16
N PHE A 7 -9.64 -2.03 17.13
CA PHE A 7 -9.46 -0.92 16.20
C PHE A 7 -10.32 0.29 16.55
N ALA A 8 -11.15 0.18 17.57
CA ALA A 8 -12.01 1.29 18.02
C ALA A 8 -11.25 2.23 18.95
N GLY A 9 -11.70 3.46 19.03
CA GLY A 9 -11.22 4.43 20.01
C GLY A 9 -9.74 4.79 19.93
N GLY A 10 -9.14 4.70 18.76
CA GLY A 10 -7.74 5.07 18.54
C GLY A 10 -6.71 4.07 19.05
N LYS A 11 -7.13 2.87 19.45
CA LYS A 11 -6.21 1.84 19.94
C LYS A 11 -5.13 1.45 18.94
N ILE A 12 -5.48 1.41 17.66
CA ILE A 12 -4.54 1.05 16.60
C ILE A 12 -3.38 2.06 16.50
N VAL A 13 -3.63 3.32 16.86
CA VAL A 13 -2.61 4.37 16.83
C VAL A 13 -1.59 4.17 17.96
N ASN A 14 -2.05 3.66 19.10
CA ASN A 14 -1.22 3.52 20.31
C ASN A 14 -0.56 2.14 20.44
N ASP A 15 -0.96 1.16 19.64
CA ASP A 15 -0.42 -0.20 19.70
C ASP A 15 -0.01 -0.68 18.32
N ASN A 16 1.30 -0.61 18.05
CA ASN A 16 1.86 -1.00 16.76
C ASN A 16 1.68 -2.49 16.44
N ASN A 17 1.48 -3.32 17.46
CA ASN A 17 1.25 -4.76 17.26
C ASN A 17 -0.09 -5.07 16.59
N LEU A 18 -1.02 -4.11 16.56
CA LEU A 18 -2.30 -4.28 15.89
C LEU A 18 -2.21 -4.08 14.37
N ALA A 19 -1.14 -3.48 13.89
CA ALA A 19 -0.97 -3.19 12.47
C ALA A 19 -0.41 -4.40 11.73
N ILE A 20 -1.03 -4.75 10.61
CA ILE A 20 -0.61 -5.84 9.73
C ILE A 20 -0.14 -5.29 8.39
N MET A 21 -0.85 -4.31 7.86
CA MET A 21 -0.59 -3.76 6.54
C MET A 21 -1.03 -2.30 6.49
N PHE A 22 -0.25 -1.49 5.81
CA PHE A 22 -0.63 -0.13 5.43
C PHE A 22 -0.66 -0.04 3.91
N GLY A 23 -1.72 0.53 3.38
CA GLY A 23 -1.88 0.71 1.95
C GLY A 23 -2.15 2.16 1.60
N GLU A 24 -1.69 2.57 0.44
CA GLU A 24 -1.99 3.87 -0.15
C GLU A 24 -2.86 3.66 -1.38
N LEU A 25 -3.99 4.35 -1.44
CA LEU A 25 -4.93 4.27 -2.57
C LEU A 25 -5.04 5.63 -3.25
N LYS A 26 -4.78 5.67 -4.54
CA LYS A 26 -4.93 6.87 -5.36
C LYS A 26 -5.96 6.59 -6.47
N GLY A 27 -7.18 7.09 -6.29
CA GLY A 27 -8.31 6.82 -7.18
C GLY A 27 -8.41 7.73 -8.41
N GLY A 28 -7.59 8.75 -8.54
CA GLY A 28 -7.60 9.65 -9.69
C GLY A 28 -7.19 8.96 -10.99
N ILE A 29 -7.89 9.23 -12.07
CA ILE A 29 -7.64 8.60 -13.38
C ILE A 29 -6.82 9.47 -14.32
N ASP A 30 -6.46 10.69 -13.93
CA ASP A 30 -5.67 11.60 -14.75
C ASP A 30 -4.19 11.22 -14.68
N PRO A 31 -3.59 10.75 -15.81
CA PRO A 31 -2.19 10.37 -15.80
C PRO A 31 -1.23 11.53 -15.56
N ALA A 32 -1.65 12.77 -15.80
CA ALA A 32 -0.80 13.94 -15.61
C ALA A 32 -0.33 14.13 -14.17
N GLY A 33 -1.14 13.73 -13.19
CA GLY A 33 -0.79 13.82 -11.76
C GLY A 33 -0.29 12.52 -11.15
N ALA A 34 -0.28 11.43 -11.92
CA ALA A 34 -0.03 10.09 -11.37
C ALA A 34 1.34 9.94 -10.73
N ASP A 35 2.39 10.43 -11.38
CA ASP A 35 3.77 10.33 -10.86
C ASP A 35 3.93 11.09 -9.54
N GLU A 36 3.34 12.27 -9.44
CA GLU A 36 3.39 13.06 -8.21
C GLU A 36 2.61 12.40 -7.08
N HIS A 37 1.44 11.83 -7.37
CA HIS A 37 0.67 11.06 -6.40
C HIS A 37 1.45 9.84 -5.92
N TRP A 38 2.17 9.18 -6.83
CA TRP A 38 3.03 8.06 -6.47
C TRP A 38 4.15 8.50 -5.52
N LYS A 39 4.83 9.60 -5.83
CA LYS A 39 5.91 10.11 -4.99
C LYS A 39 5.42 10.46 -3.59
N THR A 40 4.27 11.10 -3.48
CA THR A 40 3.65 11.44 -2.20
C THR A 40 3.28 10.18 -1.41
N GLY A 41 2.62 9.22 -2.05
CA GLY A 41 2.24 7.95 -1.44
C GLY A 41 3.45 7.13 -1.02
N ASN A 42 4.47 7.07 -1.88
CA ASN A 42 5.70 6.35 -1.57
C ASN A 42 6.42 6.97 -0.36
N SER A 43 6.47 8.29 -0.27
CA SER A 43 7.07 8.97 0.88
C SER A 43 6.34 8.63 2.18
N ALA A 44 5.01 8.55 2.15
CA ALA A 44 4.20 8.14 3.29
C ALA A 44 4.52 6.69 3.70
N LEU A 45 4.60 5.78 2.72
CA LEU A 45 4.90 4.37 2.99
C LEU A 45 6.33 4.18 3.53
N VAL A 46 7.29 4.98 3.07
CA VAL A 46 8.66 4.95 3.60
C VAL A 46 8.67 5.32 5.07
N ARG A 47 7.94 6.38 5.45
CA ARG A 47 7.84 6.79 6.86
C ARG A 47 7.18 5.71 7.71
N ILE A 48 6.13 5.07 7.19
CA ILE A 48 5.43 4.00 7.88
C ILE A 48 6.35 2.80 8.09
N ARG A 49 7.07 2.37 7.05
CA ARG A 49 8.01 1.25 7.18
C ARG A 49 9.08 1.51 8.24
N LYS A 50 9.59 2.73 8.29
CA LYS A 50 10.58 3.11 9.30
C LYS A 50 10.01 3.08 10.71
N ALA A 51 8.79 3.60 10.88
CA ALA A 51 8.12 3.63 12.19
C ALA A 51 7.77 2.22 12.71
N PHE A 52 7.55 1.27 11.79
CA PHE A 52 7.14 -0.10 12.12
C PHE A 52 8.20 -1.14 11.75
N GLU A 53 9.46 -0.77 11.65
CA GLU A 53 10.52 -1.68 11.16
C GLU A 53 10.67 -2.94 12.01
N ASP A 54 10.33 -2.87 13.31
CA ASP A 54 10.41 -4.02 14.21
C ASP A 54 9.15 -4.90 14.22
N TYR A 55 8.13 -4.58 13.38
CA TYR A 55 6.81 -5.19 13.46
C TYR A 55 6.41 -5.97 12.20
N GLN A 56 7.28 -6.10 11.22
CA GLN A 56 7.02 -6.84 9.97
C GLN A 56 5.70 -6.42 9.28
N VAL A 57 5.41 -5.15 9.28
CA VAL A 57 4.20 -4.62 8.65
C VAL A 57 4.36 -4.62 7.12
N LYS A 58 3.33 -5.09 6.42
CA LYS A 58 3.31 -5.09 4.95
C LYS A 58 2.86 -3.74 4.43
N THR A 59 3.32 -3.38 3.23
CA THR A 59 2.90 -2.15 2.57
C THR A 59 2.42 -2.44 1.16
N SER A 60 1.45 -1.67 0.69
CA SER A 60 0.92 -1.81 -0.66
C SER A 60 0.56 -0.46 -1.26
N PHE A 61 0.53 -0.42 -2.59
CA PHE A 61 0.09 0.77 -3.33
C PHE A 61 -0.85 0.35 -4.44
N ILE A 62 -2.04 0.96 -4.49
CA ILE A 62 -2.99 0.74 -5.59
C ILE A 62 -3.43 2.07 -6.16
N ALA A 63 -3.55 2.14 -7.48
CA ALA A 63 -3.90 3.37 -8.16
C ALA A 63 -4.70 3.09 -9.43
N ALA A 64 -5.54 4.05 -9.82
CA ALA A 64 -6.31 3.99 -11.06
C ALA A 64 -5.51 4.50 -12.27
N ALA A 65 -4.47 5.31 -12.05
CA ALA A 65 -3.59 5.79 -13.11
C ALA A 65 -2.14 5.47 -12.75
N ILE A 66 -1.47 4.69 -13.60
CA ILE A 66 -0.07 4.32 -13.41
C ILE A 66 0.70 4.67 -14.68
N GLU A 67 1.58 5.65 -14.57
CA GLU A 67 2.50 6.06 -15.62
C GLU A 67 3.66 5.08 -15.75
N LYS A 68 4.27 5.02 -16.95
CA LYS A 68 5.38 4.10 -17.22
C LYS A 68 6.54 4.27 -16.23
N LYS A 69 6.91 5.51 -15.93
CA LYS A 69 8.02 5.80 -15.01
C LYS A 69 7.74 5.30 -13.59
N MET A 70 6.54 5.59 -13.07
CA MET A 70 6.16 5.10 -11.75
C MET A 70 5.99 3.58 -11.72
N ALA A 71 5.52 2.98 -12.81
CA ALA A 71 5.42 1.52 -12.91
C ALA A 71 6.78 0.85 -12.75
N THR A 72 7.83 1.44 -13.32
CA THR A 72 9.20 0.95 -13.17
C THR A 72 9.66 1.02 -11.72
N GLU A 73 9.42 2.13 -11.05
CA GLU A 73 9.77 2.30 -9.64
C GLU A 73 9.01 1.33 -8.73
N ILE A 74 7.71 1.16 -8.98
CA ILE A 74 6.85 0.23 -8.24
C ILE A 74 7.37 -1.20 -8.42
N TYR A 75 7.67 -1.60 -9.66
CA TYR A 75 8.21 -2.92 -9.96
C TYR A 75 9.52 -3.18 -9.22
N ASN A 76 10.42 -2.20 -9.24
CA ASN A 76 11.69 -2.33 -8.52
C ASN A 76 11.50 -2.52 -7.03
N GLN A 77 10.59 -1.78 -6.42
CA GLN A 77 10.28 -1.92 -5.00
C GLN A 77 9.64 -3.26 -4.66
N LEU A 78 8.79 -3.78 -5.55
CA LEU A 78 8.24 -5.13 -5.39
C LEU A 78 9.34 -6.19 -5.47
N SER A 79 10.25 -6.06 -6.44
CA SER A 79 11.38 -6.99 -6.63
C SER A 79 12.33 -6.99 -5.45
N GLU A 80 12.54 -5.85 -4.82
CA GLU A 80 13.42 -5.69 -3.67
C GLU A 80 12.75 -6.02 -2.34
N GLY A 81 11.46 -6.32 -2.36
CA GLY A 81 10.71 -6.63 -1.14
C GLY A 81 10.37 -5.41 -0.29
N ILE A 82 10.61 -4.20 -0.79
CA ILE A 82 10.29 -2.95 -0.10
C ILE A 82 8.78 -2.75 -0.05
N LEU A 83 8.13 -2.92 -1.20
CA LEU A 83 6.68 -2.88 -1.34
C LEU A 83 6.16 -4.32 -1.38
N SER A 84 5.14 -4.63 -0.58
CA SER A 84 4.62 -5.99 -0.49
C SER A 84 3.69 -6.34 -1.64
N ASN A 85 2.90 -5.37 -2.11
CA ASN A 85 2.00 -5.57 -3.25
C ASN A 85 1.64 -4.24 -3.90
N ALA A 86 1.18 -4.29 -5.13
CA ALA A 86 0.69 -3.14 -5.87
C ALA A 86 -0.31 -3.60 -6.93
N ALA A 87 -1.22 -2.71 -7.30
CA ALA A 87 -2.20 -3.02 -8.34
C ALA A 87 -2.67 -1.76 -9.05
N ASN A 88 -2.99 -1.92 -10.33
CA ASN A 88 -3.73 -0.92 -11.10
C ASN A 88 -5.22 -1.26 -11.00
N LEU A 89 -6.01 -0.34 -10.44
CA LEU A 89 -7.45 -0.52 -10.23
C LEU A 89 -8.24 -0.75 -11.53
N THR A 90 -7.70 -0.30 -12.66
CA THR A 90 -8.36 -0.46 -13.96
C THR A 90 -8.08 -1.81 -14.62
N VAL A 91 -7.21 -2.61 -14.04
CA VAL A 91 -6.86 -3.94 -14.56
C VAL A 91 -7.48 -5.00 -13.65
N ASP A 92 -8.56 -5.63 -14.09
CA ASP A 92 -9.35 -6.56 -13.28
C ASP A 92 -8.52 -7.68 -12.66
N LYS A 93 -7.59 -8.25 -13.43
CA LYS A 93 -6.73 -9.34 -12.92
C LYS A 93 -5.84 -8.88 -11.78
N GLN A 94 -5.32 -7.66 -11.86
CA GLN A 94 -4.48 -7.11 -10.80
C GLN A 94 -5.31 -6.80 -9.55
N LEU A 95 -6.49 -6.22 -9.74
CA LEU A 95 -7.39 -5.93 -8.64
C LEU A 95 -7.82 -7.21 -7.93
N THR A 96 -8.20 -8.24 -8.68
CA THR A 96 -8.57 -9.55 -8.12
C THR A 96 -7.42 -10.16 -7.33
N ALA A 97 -6.22 -10.16 -7.89
CA ALA A 97 -5.04 -10.69 -7.23
C ALA A 97 -4.72 -9.92 -5.93
N TYR A 98 -4.86 -8.61 -5.96
CA TYR A 98 -4.67 -7.77 -4.77
C TYR A 98 -5.69 -8.11 -3.69
N CYS A 99 -6.96 -8.24 -4.03
CA CYS A 99 -8.02 -8.59 -3.09
C CYS A 99 -7.79 -9.97 -2.48
N ASP A 100 -7.38 -10.96 -3.28
CA ASP A 100 -7.05 -12.29 -2.79
C ASP A 100 -5.89 -12.25 -1.80
N TRP A 101 -4.88 -11.48 -2.10
CA TRP A 101 -3.74 -11.26 -1.21
C TRP A 101 -4.18 -10.61 0.11
N LEU A 102 -5.02 -9.60 0.03
CA LEU A 102 -5.52 -8.86 1.19
C LEU A 102 -6.31 -9.75 2.14
N ILE A 103 -7.15 -10.62 1.59
CA ILE A 103 -7.97 -11.56 2.37
C ILE A 103 -7.08 -12.55 3.14
N LYS A 104 -5.96 -12.93 2.58
CA LYS A 104 -5.04 -13.93 3.16
C LYS A 104 -4.07 -13.35 4.18
N LEU A 105 -4.08 -12.05 4.40
CA LEU A 105 -3.27 -11.44 5.44
C LEU A 105 -3.76 -11.90 6.83
#